data_75c6339967f4fdc269ccce789ef8700a
#
_entry.id   75c6339967f4fdc269ccce789ef8700a
#
_cell.length_a   1.000
_cell.length_b   1.000
_cell.length_c   1.000
_cell.angle_alpha   90.00
_cell.angle_beta   90.00
_cell.angle_gamma   90.00
#
_symmetry.space_group_name_H-M   'P 1'
#
loop_
_entity.id
_entity.type
_entity.pdbx_description
1 polymer ?
#
loop_
_entity_poly.entity_id
_entity_poly.type
_entity_poly.pdbx_seq_one_letter_code
_entity_poly.pdbx_strand_id
1 'polypeptide(L)'
;MKFLFKQSFIGILYLLGFNMSLQSQDIIKGQIKCQGEKLANVVVSNGYDFALTDMEGNYSLPQNANSKFVYISTPSGYLPQTKGSIPCFFQNIESSDKAYDFDLIKNSLDDNKHTFIVQADVQVSKEKDIEGYVRYLKDLHQYIDQKKKDSDVFVLDCGDIVGNTPSLYPSYIQASDALGLPFYRSIGNHDMEYGVRSHEHSYKTFENFFGPIYYSFNRGKAHYIVLNNCFYINRHYRYIGYIDERTLQWIERDLSYVPKDHLIFVAMHIPSSSTKDIKFNALLPDETSNASSLYDLLEGYDAHIFSGHTHYNGNVVFNSRLIEHNTAAVCGTFWKADICTDGTPSGCGVYEVEGNSVTWKYKSMGYPDTYQFKGYPIASSEDYPEDIIANVWNWDELWKVEWYENGKYMGVMNHFEGYDPEAKIICSDRERVEYDWITPIKTDHLFRATPIDKNAIIEIKVTDRFGNIYKQKVSTDKY
;
A
#
# COMPACT_ATOMS: atom_id res chain seq x y z
N MET A 1 52.06 79.93 16.51
CA MET A 1 50.71 80.47 16.39
C MET A 1 49.81 79.35 15.88
N LYS A 2 49.10 78.66 16.79
CA LYS A 2 48.29 77.46 16.50
C LYS A 2 46.84 77.93 16.33
N PHE A 3 46.25 77.60 15.19
CA PHE A 3 44.81 77.71 14.97
C PHE A 3 44.18 76.34 15.13
N LEU A 4 43.23 76.25 16.10
CA LEU A 4 42.36 75.13 16.33
C LEU A 4 41.09 75.30 15.53
N PHE A 5 40.80 74.39 14.60
CA PHE A 5 39.47 74.22 13.98
C PHE A 5 38.67 73.16 14.75
N LYS A 6 37.57 73.67 15.38
CA LYS A 6 36.52 72.76 15.89
C LYS A 6 35.57 72.41 14.75
N GLN A 7 35.46 71.20 14.33
CA GLN A 7 34.38 70.75 13.50
C GLN A 7 33.33 70.11 14.40
N SER A 8 32.13 70.69 14.33
CA SER A 8 30.93 70.07 14.96
C SER A 8 30.29 69.09 13.99
N PHE A 9 30.27 67.79 14.35
CA PHE A 9 29.50 66.78 13.65
C PHE A 9 28.08 66.79 14.20
N ILE A 10 27.11 67.23 13.37
CA ILE A 10 25.66 67.01 13.63
C ILE A 10 25.32 65.63 13.03
N GLY A 11 25.18 64.63 13.90
CA GLY A 11 24.70 63.31 13.52
C GLY A 11 23.19 63.34 13.34
N ILE A 12 22.72 63.24 12.11
CA ILE A 12 21.30 63.01 11.79
C ILE A 12 21.04 61.50 11.96
N LEU A 13 20.35 61.16 13.05
CA LEU A 13 19.86 59.78 13.29
C LEU A 13 18.62 59.56 12.43
N TYR A 14 18.75 58.88 11.30
CA TYR A 14 17.60 58.36 10.55
C TYR A 14 17.08 57.12 11.28
N LEU A 15 15.99 57.27 12.05
CA LEU A 15 15.17 56.18 12.51
C LEU A 15 14.40 55.61 11.30
N LEU A 16 14.97 54.60 10.64
CA LEU A 16 14.24 53.74 9.74
C LEU A 16 13.29 52.91 10.60
N GLY A 17 12.05 53.38 10.73
CA GLY A 17 10.97 52.55 11.26
C GLY A 17 10.70 51.40 10.32
N PHE A 18 11.23 50.25 10.63
CA PHE A 18 10.75 48.97 10.05
C PHE A 18 9.31 48.80 10.57
N ASN A 19 8.33 49.23 9.79
CA ASN A 19 6.98 48.73 9.92
C ASN A 19 7.01 47.24 9.47
N MET A 20 7.33 46.33 10.38
CA MET A 20 6.93 44.94 10.22
C MET A 20 5.40 44.96 10.30
N SER A 21 4.74 45.05 9.15
CA SER A 21 3.35 44.63 9.05
C SER A 21 3.35 43.14 9.45
N LEU A 22 2.89 42.82 10.63
CA LEU A 22 2.41 41.50 10.97
C LEU A 22 1.29 41.20 9.97
N GLN A 23 1.64 40.60 8.84
CA GLN A 23 0.67 40.00 7.96
C GLN A 23 -0.02 38.92 8.82
N SER A 24 -1.28 39.13 9.17
CA SER A 24 -2.06 38.13 9.85
C SER A 24 -2.01 36.89 8.96
N GLN A 25 -1.42 35.81 9.45
CA GLN A 25 -1.40 34.54 8.74
C GLN A 25 -2.85 34.10 8.63
N ASP A 26 -3.30 33.81 7.40
CA ASP A 26 -4.63 33.26 7.16
C ASP A 26 -4.76 31.94 7.90
N ILE A 27 -5.94 31.67 8.44
CA ILE A 27 -6.22 30.51 9.29
C ILE A 27 -7.29 29.66 8.64
N ILE A 28 -7.00 28.39 8.45
CA ILE A 28 -7.98 27.34 8.09
C ILE A 28 -8.67 26.91 9.39
N LYS A 29 -9.99 26.89 9.40
CA LYS A 29 -10.78 26.53 10.58
C LYS A 29 -11.99 25.68 10.21
N GLY A 30 -12.48 24.91 11.17
CA GLY A 30 -13.68 24.10 11.02
C GLY A 30 -14.06 23.42 12.31
N GLN A 31 -15.08 22.59 12.24
CA GLN A 31 -15.59 21.80 13.36
C GLN A 31 -15.80 20.35 12.96
N ILE A 32 -15.51 19.43 13.88
CA ILE A 32 -15.71 18.00 13.66
C ILE A 32 -16.82 17.51 14.56
N LYS A 33 -17.78 16.79 13.98
CA LYS A 33 -18.96 16.25 14.64
C LYS A 33 -19.23 14.81 14.24
N CYS A 34 -20.02 14.13 15.05
CA CYS A 34 -20.66 12.88 14.71
C CYS A 34 -22.14 12.96 15.12
N GLN A 35 -23.05 12.91 14.15
CA GLN A 35 -24.51 12.97 14.41
C GLN A 35 -24.92 14.20 15.24
N GLY A 36 -24.24 15.33 15.05
CA GLY A 36 -24.48 16.58 15.76
C GLY A 36 -23.69 16.74 17.08
N GLU A 37 -23.12 15.66 17.63
CA GLU A 37 -22.23 15.72 18.79
C GLU A 37 -20.83 16.15 18.39
N LYS A 38 -20.22 17.02 19.19
CA LYS A 38 -18.90 17.59 18.94
C LYS A 38 -17.80 16.59 19.32
N LEU A 39 -16.78 16.46 18.48
CA LEU A 39 -15.68 15.53 18.71
C LEU A 39 -14.39 16.26 19.05
N ALA A 40 -13.92 16.08 20.28
CA ALA A 40 -12.64 16.58 20.76
C ALA A 40 -11.48 15.61 20.43
N ASN A 41 -10.25 16.14 20.43
CA ASN A 41 -9.00 15.37 20.23
C ASN A 41 -8.90 14.66 18.88
N VAL A 42 -9.61 15.12 17.84
CA VAL A 42 -9.43 14.62 16.49
C VAL A 42 -8.23 15.33 15.86
N VAL A 43 -7.30 14.56 15.29
CA VAL A 43 -6.13 15.08 14.59
C VAL A 43 -6.54 15.62 13.23
N VAL A 44 -6.18 16.87 12.95
CA VAL A 44 -6.42 17.55 11.68
C VAL A 44 -5.10 18.02 11.11
N SER A 45 -4.90 17.87 9.81
CA SER A 45 -3.71 18.32 9.10
C SER A 45 -4.05 19.04 7.81
N ASN A 46 -3.17 19.93 7.37
CA ASN A 46 -3.19 20.55 6.04
C ASN A 46 -2.03 20.05 5.15
N GLY A 47 -1.37 18.96 5.57
CA GLY A 47 -0.19 18.41 4.91
C GLY A 47 1.14 19.01 5.40
N TYR A 48 1.11 20.04 6.23
CA TYR A 48 2.27 20.72 6.81
C TYR A 48 2.13 20.86 8.33
N ASP A 49 0.99 21.33 8.76
CA ASP A 49 0.68 21.62 10.15
C ASP A 49 -0.37 20.63 10.67
N PHE A 50 -0.42 20.51 11.99
CA PHE A 50 -1.36 19.67 12.71
C PHE A 50 -2.06 20.44 13.82
N ALA A 51 -3.31 20.12 14.06
CA ALA A 51 -4.08 20.59 15.20
C ALA A 51 -4.92 19.45 15.79
N LEU A 52 -5.27 19.58 17.06
CA LEU A 52 -6.29 18.76 17.71
C LEU A 52 -7.57 19.60 17.86
N THR A 53 -8.73 18.98 17.68
CA THR A 53 -9.99 19.63 18.02
C THR A 53 -10.11 19.86 19.51
N ASP A 54 -10.68 21.00 19.90
CA ASP A 54 -11.02 21.35 21.28
C ASP A 54 -12.28 20.61 21.78
N MET A 55 -12.72 20.87 23.00
CA MET A 55 -13.91 20.27 23.62
C MET A 55 -15.21 20.62 22.85
N GLU A 56 -15.20 21.67 22.05
CA GLU A 56 -16.31 22.09 21.19
C GLU A 56 -16.17 21.52 19.77
N GLY A 57 -15.18 20.66 19.53
CA GLY A 57 -14.89 20.07 18.22
C GLY A 57 -14.27 21.04 17.22
N ASN A 58 -13.87 22.24 17.62
CA ASN A 58 -13.27 23.22 16.73
C ASN A 58 -11.78 23.00 16.57
N TYR A 59 -11.26 23.31 15.38
CA TYR A 59 -9.83 23.35 15.12
C TYR A 59 -9.43 24.61 14.33
N SER A 60 -8.16 24.94 14.39
CA SER A 60 -7.55 25.98 13.57
C SER A 60 -6.13 25.58 13.18
N LEU A 61 -5.76 25.83 11.92
CA LEU A 61 -4.46 25.57 11.33
C LEU A 61 -3.96 26.81 10.60
N PRO A 62 -2.66 27.11 10.62
CA PRO A 62 -2.11 28.12 9.73
C PRO A 62 -2.36 27.73 8.28
N GLN A 63 -2.74 28.70 7.44
CA GLN A 63 -2.81 28.45 6.00
C GLN A 63 -1.39 28.45 5.42
N ASN A 64 -1.01 27.34 4.80
CA ASN A 64 0.21 27.26 4.02
C ASN A 64 -0.12 27.42 2.53
N ALA A 65 0.62 28.26 1.81
CA ALA A 65 0.38 28.53 0.40
C ALA A 65 0.47 27.27 -0.49
N ASN A 66 1.15 26.23 -0.02
CA ASN A 66 1.28 24.96 -0.71
C ASN A 66 0.25 23.89 -0.26
N SER A 67 -0.55 24.20 0.78
CA SER A 67 -1.60 23.29 1.23
C SER A 67 -2.76 23.29 0.25
N LYS A 68 -3.08 22.12 -0.29
CA LYS A 68 -4.22 21.92 -1.21
C LYS A 68 -5.46 21.40 -0.48
N PHE A 69 -5.24 20.63 0.59
CA PHE A 69 -6.29 19.97 1.35
C PHE A 69 -6.20 20.31 2.84
N VAL A 70 -7.35 20.27 3.50
CA VAL A 70 -7.46 20.02 4.93
C VAL A 70 -8.08 18.63 5.11
N TYR A 71 -7.54 17.82 6.01
CA TYR A 71 -7.98 16.46 6.21
C TYR A 71 -7.81 16.01 7.66
N ILE A 72 -8.56 14.99 8.03
CA ILE A 72 -8.56 14.44 9.38
C ILE A 72 -7.92 13.05 9.39
N SER A 73 -7.15 12.73 10.43
CA SER A 73 -6.87 11.35 10.80
C SER A 73 -8.12 10.81 11.49
N THR A 74 -8.96 10.08 10.76
CA THR A 74 -10.24 9.58 11.29
C THR A 74 -9.99 8.80 12.58
N PRO A 75 -10.58 9.20 13.72
CA PRO A 75 -10.30 8.56 14.99
C PRO A 75 -10.96 7.18 15.09
N SER A 76 -10.38 6.32 15.93
CA SER A 76 -10.97 5.02 16.27
C SER A 76 -12.41 5.15 16.79
N GLY A 77 -13.28 4.23 16.42
CA GLY A 77 -14.70 4.23 16.74
C GLY A 77 -15.56 5.09 15.83
N TYR A 78 -14.97 5.70 14.78
CA TYR A 78 -15.67 6.53 13.81
C TYR A 78 -15.27 6.19 12.38
N LEU A 79 -16.20 6.46 11.45
CA LEU A 79 -16.03 6.28 10.02
C LEU A 79 -16.23 7.62 9.30
N PRO A 80 -15.47 7.94 8.26
CA PRO A 80 -15.80 9.05 7.38
C PRO A 80 -17.04 8.67 6.56
N GLN A 81 -17.82 9.65 6.15
CA GLN A 81 -18.79 9.45 5.09
C GLN A 81 -18.08 9.02 3.81
N THR A 82 -18.77 8.36 2.89
CA THR A 82 -18.19 7.94 1.62
C THR A 82 -18.98 8.49 0.45
N LYS A 83 -18.27 8.80 -0.63
CA LYS A 83 -18.85 9.08 -1.94
C LYS A 83 -18.49 7.91 -2.85
N GLY A 84 -19.38 6.93 -2.93
CA GLY A 84 -19.04 5.63 -3.51
C GLY A 84 -17.93 4.94 -2.68
N SER A 85 -16.85 4.56 -3.34
CA SER A 85 -15.68 3.96 -2.71
C SER A 85 -14.66 4.98 -2.14
N ILE A 86 -14.92 6.29 -2.25
CA ILE A 86 -14.00 7.34 -1.80
C ILE A 86 -14.41 7.81 -0.41
N PRO A 87 -13.58 7.60 0.64
CA PRO A 87 -13.83 8.10 1.98
C PRO A 87 -13.62 9.63 2.06
N CYS A 88 -14.59 10.35 2.65
CA CYS A 88 -14.63 11.81 2.71
C CYS A 88 -13.94 12.34 3.99
N PHE A 89 -12.66 12.05 4.16
CA PHE A 89 -11.85 12.54 5.28
C PHE A 89 -11.08 13.82 4.94
N PHE A 90 -11.24 14.36 3.74
CA PHE A 90 -10.53 15.56 3.25
C PHE A 90 -11.46 16.54 2.53
N GLN A 91 -11.05 17.80 2.46
CA GLN A 91 -11.68 18.85 1.66
C GLN A 91 -10.60 19.70 0.97
N ASN A 92 -10.89 20.19 -0.25
CA ASN A 92 -10.03 21.15 -0.94
C ASN A 92 -10.09 22.49 -0.21
N ILE A 93 -8.92 23.11 0.02
CA ILE A 93 -8.83 24.47 0.55
C ILE A 93 -9.12 25.46 -0.58
N GLU A 94 -10.22 26.20 -0.45
CA GLU A 94 -10.67 27.20 -1.41
C GLU A 94 -10.29 28.62 -0.94
N SER A 95 -10.54 28.93 0.34
CA SER A 95 -10.21 30.21 0.96
C SER A 95 -10.15 30.09 2.48
N SER A 96 -9.48 31.03 3.16
CA SER A 96 -9.45 31.12 4.63
C SER A 96 -10.77 31.55 5.25
N ASP A 97 -11.67 32.15 4.47
CA ASP A 97 -12.99 32.62 4.97
C ASP A 97 -14.00 31.45 5.10
N LYS A 98 -13.74 30.33 4.45
CA LYS A 98 -14.58 29.15 4.50
C LYS A 98 -14.28 28.31 5.74
N ALA A 99 -15.33 27.78 6.38
CA ALA A 99 -15.18 26.72 7.38
C ALA A 99 -15.12 25.35 6.70
N TYR A 100 -14.24 24.48 7.19
CA TYR A 100 -14.03 23.11 6.69
C TYR A 100 -14.49 22.11 7.75
N ASP A 101 -15.79 21.88 7.80
CA ASP A 101 -16.41 20.99 8.79
C ASP A 101 -16.43 19.55 8.33
N PHE A 102 -16.26 18.61 9.26
CA PHE A 102 -16.37 17.18 9.02
C PHE A 102 -17.48 16.57 9.89
N ASP A 103 -18.32 15.74 9.29
CA ASP A 103 -19.36 15.00 9.98
C ASP A 103 -19.08 13.49 9.85
N LEU A 104 -18.69 12.87 10.95
CA LEU A 104 -18.34 11.47 11.01
C LEU A 104 -19.54 10.60 11.35
N ILE A 105 -19.44 9.32 11.06
CA ILE A 105 -20.42 8.29 11.41
C ILE A 105 -19.84 7.48 12.56
N LYS A 106 -20.65 7.22 13.60
CA LYS A 106 -20.25 6.30 14.66
C LYS A 106 -20.12 4.89 14.09
N ASN A 107 -18.95 4.26 14.28
CA ASN A 107 -18.81 2.85 13.93
C ASN A 107 -19.70 2.01 14.86
N SER A 108 -20.62 1.22 14.29
CA SER A 108 -21.52 0.33 15.03
C SER A 108 -20.87 -1.03 15.37
N LEU A 109 -19.73 -1.34 14.75
CA LEU A 109 -18.97 -2.57 14.97
C LEU A 109 -17.83 -2.32 15.95
N ASP A 110 -17.29 -3.39 16.53
CA ASP A 110 -16.09 -3.28 17.37
C ASP A 110 -14.88 -2.93 16.51
N ASP A 111 -14.37 -1.74 16.67
CA ASP A 111 -13.26 -1.18 15.92
C ASP A 111 -11.92 -1.90 16.18
N ASN A 112 -11.82 -2.64 17.30
CA ASN A 112 -10.65 -3.48 17.58
C ASN A 112 -10.63 -4.77 16.74
N LYS A 113 -11.77 -5.11 16.09
CA LYS A 113 -11.87 -6.26 15.22
C LYS A 113 -12.30 -5.82 13.82
N HIS A 114 -11.36 -5.84 12.90
CA HIS A 114 -11.65 -5.43 11.52
C HIS A 114 -10.83 -6.24 10.52
N THR A 115 -11.27 -6.20 9.28
CA THR A 115 -10.60 -6.84 8.14
C THR A 115 -10.23 -5.79 7.12
N PHE A 116 -9.05 -5.87 6.55
CA PHE A 116 -8.72 -5.06 5.39
C PHE A 116 -8.13 -5.90 4.27
N ILE A 117 -8.39 -5.43 3.07
CA ILE A 117 -7.90 -6.03 1.83
C ILE A 117 -6.75 -5.16 1.31
N VAL A 118 -5.65 -5.78 0.94
CA VAL A 118 -4.54 -5.09 0.27
C VAL A 118 -4.49 -5.53 -1.18
N GLN A 119 -4.74 -4.60 -2.07
CA GLN A 119 -4.57 -4.78 -3.51
C GLN A 119 -3.54 -3.81 -4.05
N ALA A 120 -2.94 -4.13 -5.20
CA ALA A 120 -2.05 -3.25 -5.94
C ALA A 120 -2.10 -3.58 -7.43
N ASP A 121 -1.62 -2.66 -8.26
CA ASP A 121 -1.34 -2.93 -9.67
C ASP A 121 -2.59 -3.42 -10.42
N VAL A 122 -3.69 -2.69 -10.26
CA VAL A 122 -4.91 -2.90 -11.05
C VAL A 122 -4.62 -2.55 -12.52
N GLN A 123 -3.85 -1.51 -12.75
CA GLN A 123 -3.26 -1.09 -14.02
C GLN A 123 -4.19 -1.20 -15.24
N VAL A 124 -5.42 -0.68 -15.12
CA VAL A 124 -6.32 -0.58 -16.27
C VAL A 124 -5.76 0.42 -17.26
N SER A 125 -5.43 -0.04 -18.47
CA SER A 125 -4.85 0.76 -19.56
C SER A 125 -5.84 1.09 -20.67
N LYS A 126 -6.93 0.33 -20.75
CA LYS A 126 -8.01 0.44 -21.75
C LYS A 126 -9.33 -0.01 -21.12
N GLU A 127 -10.48 0.43 -21.67
CA GLU A 127 -11.81 0.10 -21.14
C GLU A 127 -12.05 -1.42 -20.99
N LYS A 128 -11.47 -2.24 -21.87
CA LYS A 128 -11.57 -3.70 -21.78
C LYS A 128 -10.97 -4.26 -20.49
N ASP A 129 -9.97 -3.62 -19.92
CA ASP A 129 -9.31 -4.07 -18.70
C ASP A 129 -10.24 -3.91 -17.48
N ILE A 130 -11.17 -2.93 -17.54
CA ILE A 130 -12.23 -2.74 -16.54
C ILE A 130 -13.10 -3.99 -16.41
N GLU A 131 -13.35 -4.73 -17.49
CA GLU A 131 -14.09 -5.99 -17.43
C GLU A 131 -13.34 -7.03 -16.57
N GLY A 132 -12.02 -7.07 -16.68
CA GLY A 132 -11.14 -7.90 -15.86
C GLY A 132 -11.24 -7.51 -14.37
N TYR A 133 -11.14 -6.22 -14.10
CA TYR A 133 -11.26 -5.69 -12.75
C TYR A 133 -12.64 -5.94 -12.14
N VAL A 134 -13.72 -5.81 -12.91
CA VAL A 134 -15.07 -6.16 -12.46
C VAL A 134 -15.19 -7.65 -12.10
N ARG A 135 -14.55 -8.56 -12.86
CA ARG A 135 -14.52 -10.00 -12.53
C ARG A 135 -13.82 -10.24 -11.18
N TYR A 136 -12.65 -9.60 -10.98
CA TYR A 136 -11.93 -9.65 -9.72
C TYR A 136 -12.78 -9.13 -8.55
N LEU A 137 -13.39 -7.96 -8.68
CA LEU A 137 -14.23 -7.38 -7.64
C LEU A 137 -15.46 -8.24 -7.33
N LYS A 138 -16.03 -8.92 -8.32
CA LYS A 138 -17.14 -9.83 -8.12
C LYS A 138 -16.75 -11.06 -7.27
N ASP A 139 -15.58 -11.63 -7.54
CA ASP A 139 -15.04 -12.74 -6.72
C ASP A 139 -14.73 -12.26 -5.30
N LEU A 140 -14.11 -11.11 -5.17
CA LEU A 140 -13.81 -10.49 -3.88
C LEU A 140 -15.10 -10.19 -3.10
N HIS A 141 -16.14 -9.66 -3.74
CA HIS A 141 -17.43 -9.39 -3.11
C HIS A 141 -18.03 -10.64 -2.49
N GLN A 142 -18.04 -11.76 -3.22
CA GLN A 142 -18.55 -13.03 -2.70
C GLN A 142 -17.77 -13.51 -1.47
N TYR A 143 -16.47 -13.29 -1.46
CA TYR A 143 -15.59 -13.66 -0.35
C TYR A 143 -15.84 -12.81 0.90
N ILE A 144 -15.96 -11.48 0.75
CA ILE A 144 -16.10 -10.55 1.88
C ILE A 144 -17.50 -10.44 2.45
N ASP A 145 -18.55 -10.86 1.72
CA ASP A 145 -19.96 -10.72 2.17
C ASP A 145 -20.25 -11.41 3.50
N GLN A 146 -19.53 -12.49 3.81
CA GLN A 146 -19.64 -13.15 5.09
C GLN A 146 -18.93 -12.36 6.20
N LYS A 147 -17.80 -11.73 5.88
CA LYS A 147 -16.96 -10.98 6.83
C LYS A 147 -17.61 -9.64 7.25
N LYS A 148 -18.26 -8.95 6.31
CA LYS A 148 -18.96 -7.68 6.55
C LYS A 148 -20.00 -7.72 7.66
N LYS A 149 -20.51 -8.90 8.01
CA LYS A 149 -21.56 -9.04 9.03
C LYS A 149 -21.04 -8.80 10.44
N ASP A 150 -19.79 -9.17 10.69
CA ASP A 150 -19.21 -9.21 12.02
C ASP A 150 -17.95 -8.34 12.18
N SER A 151 -17.51 -7.70 11.09
CA SER A 151 -16.27 -6.93 11.06
C SER A 151 -16.38 -5.75 10.11
N ASP A 152 -15.81 -4.59 10.49
CA ASP A 152 -15.58 -3.49 9.55
C ASP A 152 -14.59 -3.97 8.47
N VAL A 153 -14.91 -3.65 7.20
CA VAL A 153 -14.09 -4.08 6.06
C VAL A 153 -13.79 -2.89 5.17
N PHE A 154 -12.53 -2.73 4.78
CA PHE A 154 -12.10 -1.69 3.84
C PHE A 154 -10.94 -2.20 2.95
N VAL A 155 -10.57 -1.40 1.96
CA VAL A 155 -9.50 -1.73 1.01
C VAL A 155 -8.36 -0.71 1.15
N LEU A 156 -7.12 -1.20 1.25
CA LEU A 156 -5.91 -0.46 0.98
C LEU A 156 -5.47 -0.78 -0.45
N ASP A 157 -5.40 0.24 -1.29
CA ASP A 157 -4.93 0.12 -2.67
C ASP A 157 -3.54 0.74 -2.77
N CYS A 158 -2.53 -0.11 -3.02
CA CYS A 158 -1.12 0.27 -3.02
C CYS A 158 -0.65 0.88 -4.36
N GLY A 159 -1.56 1.47 -5.15
CA GLY A 159 -1.19 2.25 -6.34
C GLY A 159 -1.14 1.46 -7.64
N ASP A 160 -0.75 2.17 -8.70
CA ASP A 160 -0.85 1.72 -10.10
C ASP A 160 -2.29 1.30 -10.44
N ILE A 161 -3.21 2.22 -10.13
CA ILE A 161 -4.64 2.08 -10.40
C ILE A 161 -4.88 2.02 -11.90
N VAL A 162 -4.21 2.88 -12.65
CA VAL A 162 -4.26 2.94 -14.12
C VAL A 162 -2.87 2.69 -14.72
N GLY A 163 -2.84 2.23 -15.99
CA GLY A 163 -1.61 2.06 -16.75
C GLY A 163 -1.28 3.29 -17.60
N ASN A 164 -0.90 4.42 -16.99
CA ASN A 164 -0.64 5.72 -17.62
C ASN A 164 -1.87 6.34 -18.31
N THR A 165 -3.08 5.96 -17.94
CA THR A 165 -4.32 6.42 -18.59
C THR A 165 -5.29 6.99 -17.54
N PRO A 166 -5.02 8.17 -16.95
CA PRO A 166 -5.86 8.75 -15.88
C PRO A 166 -7.31 9.02 -16.28
N SER A 167 -7.62 9.07 -17.59
CA SER A 167 -8.99 9.16 -18.10
C SER A 167 -9.85 7.95 -17.74
N LEU A 168 -9.25 6.84 -17.30
CA LEU A 168 -9.95 5.64 -16.82
C LEU A 168 -10.29 5.67 -15.32
N TYR A 169 -9.85 6.68 -14.56
CA TYR A 169 -10.25 6.80 -13.14
C TYR A 169 -11.77 6.76 -12.93
N PRO A 170 -12.62 7.44 -13.74
CA PRO A 170 -14.07 7.32 -13.57
C PRO A 170 -14.58 5.88 -13.72
N SER A 171 -14.12 5.13 -14.72
CA SER A 171 -14.52 3.73 -14.94
C SER A 171 -14.02 2.81 -13.81
N TYR A 172 -12.79 3.02 -13.32
CA TYR A 172 -12.24 2.32 -12.16
C TYR A 172 -13.05 2.62 -10.88
N ILE A 173 -13.36 3.89 -10.61
CA ILE A 173 -14.18 4.29 -9.44
C ILE A 173 -15.55 3.65 -9.51
N GLN A 174 -16.22 3.71 -10.65
CA GLN A 174 -17.53 3.09 -10.84
C GLN A 174 -17.49 1.57 -10.57
N ALA A 175 -16.45 0.88 -11.02
CA ALA A 175 -16.26 -0.54 -10.72
C ALA A 175 -16.04 -0.77 -9.21
N SER A 176 -15.16 0.00 -8.58
CA SER A 176 -14.86 -0.09 -7.15
C SER A 176 -16.08 0.22 -6.27
N ASP A 177 -16.94 1.16 -6.68
CA ASP A 177 -18.16 1.54 -5.96
C ASP A 177 -19.12 0.34 -5.80
N ALA A 178 -19.11 -0.58 -6.77
CA ALA A 178 -19.96 -1.78 -6.72
C ALA A 178 -19.60 -2.73 -5.58
N LEU A 179 -18.38 -2.66 -5.04
CA LEU A 179 -17.98 -3.46 -3.87
C LEU A 179 -18.61 -2.97 -2.57
N GLY A 180 -19.03 -1.68 -2.52
CA GLY A 180 -19.68 -1.06 -1.36
C GLY A 180 -18.75 -0.95 -0.14
N LEU A 181 -17.44 -0.77 -0.37
CA LEU A 181 -16.42 -0.58 0.66
C LEU A 181 -15.67 0.75 0.44
N PRO A 182 -15.14 1.38 1.50
CA PRO A 182 -14.19 2.46 1.35
C PRO A 182 -12.83 1.92 0.88
N PHE A 183 -12.23 2.63 -0.10
CA PHE A 183 -10.89 2.38 -0.61
C PHE A 183 -9.97 3.52 -0.22
N TYR A 184 -8.93 3.22 0.52
CA TYR A 184 -7.84 4.12 0.86
C TYR A 184 -6.69 3.87 -0.13
N ARG A 185 -6.39 4.85 -0.97
CA ARG A 185 -5.54 4.67 -2.16
C ARG A 185 -4.21 5.38 -2.00
N SER A 186 -3.12 4.66 -2.24
CA SER A 186 -1.82 5.23 -2.55
C SER A 186 -1.72 5.50 -4.05
N ILE A 187 -0.85 6.43 -4.43
CA ILE A 187 -0.50 6.66 -5.84
C ILE A 187 0.63 5.73 -6.26
N GLY A 188 0.55 5.17 -7.48
CA GLY A 188 1.64 4.45 -8.10
C GLY A 188 2.34 5.26 -9.18
N ASN A 189 3.43 4.72 -9.75
CA ASN A 189 4.18 5.41 -10.78
C ASN A 189 3.40 5.55 -12.09
N HIS A 190 2.49 4.63 -12.40
CA HIS A 190 1.64 4.73 -13.58
C HIS A 190 0.43 5.67 -13.39
N ASP A 191 0.16 6.12 -12.16
CA ASP A 191 -0.83 7.15 -11.86
C ASP A 191 -0.30 8.57 -12.01
N MET A 192 1.02 8.73 -12.22
CA MET A 192 1.67 10.02 -12.35
C MET A 192 1.61 10.59 -13.77
N GLU A 193 1.61 11.92 -13.87
CA GLU A 193 1.72 12.64 -15.13
C GLU A 193 3.18 12.85 -15.51
N TYR A 194 3.64 12.18 -16.58
CA TYR A 194 4.98 12.36 -17.13
C TYR A 194 5.01 13.56 -18.10
N GLY A 195 6.08 14.34 -18.04
CA GLY A 195 6.27 15.52 -18.88
C GLY A 195 5.86 16.84 -18.23
N VAL A 196 5.45 16.78 -16.98
CA VAL A 196 5.23 17.95 -16.11
C VAL A 196 6.55 18.54 -15.63
N ARG A 197 6.50 19.72 -15.01
CA ARG A 197 7.69 20.49 -14.61
C ARG A 197 8.41 19.91 -13.38
N SER A 198 7.67 19.38 -12.42
CA SER A 198 8.21 18.92 -11.13
C SER A 198 7.35 17.85 -10.50
N HIS A 199 7.87 17.24 -9.44
CA HIS A 199 7.18 16.20 -8.67
C HIS A 199 5.79 16.66 -8.20
N GLU A 200 5.66 17.87 -7.66
CA GLU A 200 4.39 18.42 -7.15
C GLU A 200 3.32 18.59 -8.25
N HIS A 201 3.72 18.52 -9.51
CA HIS A 201 2.79 18.56 -10.63
C HIS A 201 2.42 17.17 -11.14
N SER A 202 3.20 16.12 -10.82
CA SER A 202 3.02 14.78 -11.37
C SER A 202 1.81 14.03 -10.81
N TYR A 203 1.31 14.41 -9.65
CA TYR A 203 0.21 13.74 -8.97
C TYR A 203 -1.10 14.55 -8.93
N LYS A 204 -1.18 15.69 -9.65
CA LYS A 204 -2.36 16.58 -9.59
C LYS A 204 -3.64 15.91 -10.06
N THR A 205 -3.59 15.11 -11.11
CA THR A 205 -4.77 14.40 -11.60
C THR A 205 -5.24 13.36 -10.59
N PHE A 206 -4.34 12.61 -9.97
CA PHE A 206 -4.66 11.67 -8.89
C PHE A 206 -5.35 12.40 -7.72
N GLU A 207 -4.78 13.51 -7.24
CA GLU A 207 -5.35 14.30 -6.14
C GLU A 207 -6.75 14.83 -6.44
N ASN A 208 -7.06 15.17 -7.69
CA ASN A 208 -8.38 15.67 -8.06
C ASN A 208 -9.48 14.60 -7.94
N PHE A 209 -9.11 13.31 -8.04
CA PHE A 209 -10.04 12.19 -7.88
C PHE A 209 -10.05 11.62 -6.46
N PHE A 210 -8.88 11.48 -5.82
CA PHE A 210 -8.72 10.67 -4.62
C PHE A 210 -8.28 11.46 -3.37
N GLY A 211 -7.93 12.74 -3.52
CA GLY A 211 -7.50 13.59 -2.40
C GLY A 211 -6.00 13.56 -2.12
N PRO A 212 -5.58 13.79 -0.87
CA PRO A 212 -4.17 13.94 -0.51
C PRO A 212 -3.38 12.65 -0.78
N ILE A 213 -2.11 12.82 -1.18
CA ILE A 213 -1.20 11.71 -1.51
C ILE A 213 -0.49 11.11 -0.29
N TYR A 214 -0.68 11.67 0.88
CA TYR A 214 -0.31 11.09 2.18
C TYR A 214 -1.31 11.51 3.24
N TYR A 215 -1.72 10.57 4.05
CA TYR A 215 -2.74 10.73 5.09
C TYR A 215 -2.74 9.54 6.04
N SER A 216 -3.48 9.65 7.15
CA SER A 216 -3.65 8.57 8.12
C SER A 216 -5.09 8.42 8.58
N PHE A 217 -5.39 7.28 9.19
CA PHE A 217 -6.65 7.00 9.88
C PHE A 217 -6.46 5.87 10.90
N ASN A 218 -7.44 5.70 11.78
CA ASN A 218 -7.37 4.72 12.87
C ASN A 218 -8.54 3.73 12.84
N ARG A 219 -8.28 2.50 13.30
CA ARG A 219 -9.27 1.48 13.60
C ARG A 219 -8.82 0.73 14.87
N GLY A 220 -9.59 0.84 15.96
CA GLY A 220 -9.19 0.27 17.24
C GLY A 220 -7.78 0.71 17.67
N LYS A 221 -6.91 -0.27 17.90
CA LYS A 221 -5.49 -0.05 18.19
C LYS A 221 -4.59 -0.13 16.96
N ALA A 222 -5.11 0.07 15.80
CA ALA A 222 -4.36 0.10 14.55
C ALA A 222 -4.37 1.51 13.95
N HIS A 223 -3.21 1.99 13.55
CA HIS A 223 -3.00 3.25 12.86
C HIS A 223 -2.50 2.97 11.45
N TYR A 224 -3.17 3.53 10.46
CA TYR A 224 -2.93 3.35 9.05
C TYR A 224 -2.36 4.61 8.44
N ILE A 225 -1.25 4.48 7.75
CA ILE A 225 -0.58 5.54 7.01
C ILE A 225 -0.59 5.15 5.54
N VAL A 226 -1.09 6.03 4.68
CA VAL A 226 -0.98 5.89 3.23
C VAL A 226 -0.07 6.99 2.74
N LEU A 227 0.92 6.66 1.93
CA LEU A 227 1.91 7.63 1.47
C LEU A 227 2.30 7.45 0.00
N ASN A 228 2.79 8.52 -0.61
CA ASN A 228 3.43 8.51 -1.91
C ASN A 228 4.94 8.33 -1.76
N ASN A 229 5.47 7.27 -2.35
CA ASN A 229 6.91 7.06 -2.47
C ASN A 229 7.38 6.99 -3.94
N CYS A 230 6.50 7.35 -4.89
CA CYS A 230 6.83 7.49 -6.30
C CYS A 230 7.32 8.92 -6.56
N PHE A 231 8.60 9.16 -6.52
CA PHE A 231 9.17 10.49 -6.69
C PHE A 231 9.51 10.78 -8.15
N TYR A 232 8.77 11.68 -8.80
CA TYR A 232 9.00 12.10 -10.17
C TYR A 232 10.28 12.93 -10.29
N ILE A 233 11.17 12.53 -11.18
CA ILE A 233 12.43 13.22 -11.46
C ILE A 233 12.27 14.15 -12.68
N ASN A 234 11.96 13.57 -13.84
CA ASN A 234 11.76 14.28 -15.10
C ASN A 234 11.25 13.34 -16.19
N ARG A 235 10.97 13.87 -17.38
CA ARG A 235 10.47 13.09 -18.53
C ARG A 235 11.38 11.91 -18.94
N HIS A 236 12.69 12.02 -18.78
CA HIS A 236 13.63 11.01 -19.27
C HIS A 236 13.89 9.92 -18.23
N TYR A 237 14.16 10.32 -16.98
CA TYR A 237 14.42 9.39 -15.86
C TYR A 237 13.14 8.93 -15.17
N ARG A 238 12.00 9.55 -15.49
CA ARG A 238 10.67 9.28 -14.91
C ARG A 238 10.65 9.45 -13.41
N TYR A 239 10.90 8.40 -12.63
CA TYR A 239 10.76 8.37 -11.18
C TYR A 239 11.83 7.49 -10.53
N ILE A 240 11.91 7.61 -9.20
CA ILE A 240 12.57 6.69 -8.28
C ILE A 240 11.63 6.41 -7.11
N GLY A 241 11.87 5.30 -6.38
CA GLY A 241 11.31 5.10 -5.04
C GLY A 241 12.00 6.04 -4.05
N TYR A 242 11.27 7.01 -3.50
CA TYR A 242 11.81 7.99 -2.54
C TYR A 242 10.70 8.67 -1.76
N ILE A 243 10.86 8.76 -0.45
CA ILE A 243 9.97 9.52 0.44
C ILE A 243 10.59 10.89 0.68
N ASP A 244 9.92 11.97 0.28
CA ASP A 244 10.45 13.32 0.45
C ASP A 244 10.48 13.76 1.92
N GLU A 245 11.34 14.71 2.25
CA GLU A 245 11.54 15.20 3.62
C GLU A 245 10.25 15.74 4.23
N ARG A 246 9.41 16.38 3.45
CA ARG A 246 8.10 16.87 3.92
C ARG A 246 7.20 15.73 4.37
N THR A 247 7.15 14.64 3.62
CA THR A 247 6.38 13.44 3.96
C THR A 247 6.96 12.76 5.21
N LEU A 248 8.29 12.68 5.35
CA LEU A 248 8.93 12.14 6.56
C LEU A 248 8.61 12.99 7.80
N GLN A 249 8.70 14.31 7.72
CA GLN A 249 8.31 15.23 8.81
C GLN A 249 6.83 15.10 9.16
N TRP A 250 5.98 14.90 8.15
CA TRP A 250 4.55 14.69 8.36
C TRP A 250 4.31 13.37 9.12
N ILE A 251 4.96 12.26 8.72
CA ILE A 251 4.87 10.97 9.41
C ILE A 251 5.35 11.07 10.85
N GLU A 252 6.50 11.72 11.09
CA GLU A 252 7.03 11.93 12.44
C GLU A 252 6.01 12.64 13.33
N ARG A 253 5.39 13.70 12.79
CA ARG A 253 4.38 14.45 13.52
C ARG A 253 3.10 13.65 13.75
N ASP A 254 2.62 12.94 12.75
CA ASP A 254 1.44 12.08 12.83
C ASP A 254 1.62 10.99 13.90
N LEU A 255 2.74 10.26 13.85
CA LEU A 255 3.09 9.24 14.83
C LEU A 255 3.24 9.78 16.27
N SER A 256 3.50 11.09 16.45
CA SER A 256 3.54 11.70 17.77
C SER A 256 2.18 11.70 18.51
N TYR A 257 1.09 11.49 17.78
CA TYR A 257 -0.27 11.33 18.33
C TYR A 257 -0.66 9.86 18.55
N VAL A 258 0.20 8.90 18.16
CA VAL A 258 -0.11 7.47 18.19
C VAL A 258 0.60 6.79 19.38
N PRO A 259 -0.13 6.12 20.28
CA PRO A 259 0.48 5.36 21.37
C PRO A 259 1.41 4.24 20.86
N LYS A 260 2.51 3.99 21.57
CA LYS A 260 3.51 2.99 21.16
C LYS A 260 3.03 1.53 21.23
N ASP A 261 1.89 1.26 21.84
CA ASP A 261 1.25 -0.07 21.88
C ASP A 261 0.28 -0.30 20.71
N HIS A 262 0.21 0.62 19.73
CA HIS A 262 -0.60 0.45 18.54
C HIS A 262 0.17 -0.25 17.42
N LEU A 263 -0.57 -1.02 16.60
CA LEU A 263 -0.07 -1.52 15.31
C LEU A 263 0.04 -0.37 14.31
N ILE A 264 1.09 -0.35 13.53
CA ILE A 264 1.25 0.59 12.42
C ILE A 264 1.18 -0.16 11.09
N PHE A 265 0.32 0.30 10.20
CA PHE A 265 0.19 -0.20 8.84
C PHE A 265 0.52 0.92 7.86
N VAL A 266 1.53 0.71 7.03
CA VAL A 266 1.96 1.68 6.02
C VAL A 266 1.66 1.14 4.63
N ALA A 267 0.82 1.83 3.87
CA ALA A 267 0.55 1.50 2.47
C ALA A 267 1.29 2.48 1.54
N MET A 268 2.08 1.95 0.63
CA MET A 268 2.81 2.70 -0.38
C MET A 268 2.94 1.86 -1.65
N HIS A 269 3.45 2.41 -2.74
CA HIS A 269 3.49 1.68 -3.99
C HIS A 269 4.80 0.89 -4.20
N ILE A 270 5.93 1.59 -4.20
CA ILE A 270 7.24 0.97 -4.46
C ILE A 270 7.73 0.30 -3.18
N PRO A 271 8.20 -0.96 -3.22
CA PRO A 271 8.70 -1.65 -2.04
C PRO A 271 9.77 -0.86 -1.27
N SER A 272 9.80 -1.04 0.04
CA SER A 272 10.82 -0.41 0.88
C SER A 272 12.18 -1.12 0.74
N SER A 273 12.14 -2.42 0.42
CA SER A 273 13.33 -3.21 0.15
C SER A 273 13.05 -4.23 -0.94
N SER A 274 13.96 -4.39 -1.86
CA SER A 274 13.95 -5.54 -2.75
C SER A 274 14.76 -6.68 -2.11
N THR A 275 14.39 -7.92 -2.41
CA THR A 275 15.17 -9.11 -2.01
C THR A 275 16.48 -9.25 -2.79
N LYS A 276 16.76 -8.33 -3.72
CA LYS A 276 17.97 -8.34 -4.56
C LYS A 276 19.12 -7.60 -3.89
N ASP A 277 20.33 -8.10 -4.08
CA ASP A 277 21.56 -7.46 -3.60
C ASP A 277 21.65 -6.00 -4.07
N ILE A 278 21.71 -5.08 -3.11
CA ILE A 278 21.88 -3.64 -3.37
C ILE A 278 23.23 -3.43 -4.05
N LYS A 279 23.21 -3.00 -5.30
CA LYS A 279 24.43 -2.54 -5.98
C LYS A 279 24.73 -1.12 -5.54
N PHE A 280 25.84 -0.94 -4.87
CA PHE A 280 26.36 0.37 -4.47
C PHE A 280 26.38 1.34 -5.68
N ASN A 281 25.82 2.54 -5.53
CA ASN A 281 25.68 3.57 -6.58
C ASN A 281 24.67 3.27 -7.72
N ALA A 282 23.74 2.34 -7.57
CA ALA A 282 22.62 2.19 -8.50
C ALA A 282 21.34 2.73 -7.85
N LEU A 283 20.68 3.68 -8.50
CA LEU A 283 19.27 4.00 -8.20
C LEU A 283 18.45 2.87 -8.80
N LEU A 284 17.76 2.13 -7.95
CA LEU A 284 16.88 1.06 -8.40
C LEU A 284 15.45 1.61 -8.46
N PRO A 285 14.76 1.51 -9.60
CA PRO A 285 13.37 1.96 -9.70
C PRO A 285 12.42 1.10 -8.88
N ASP A 286 12.84 -0.11 -8.50
CA ASP A 286 12.02 -1.13 -7.88
C ASP A 286 12.11 -1.15 -6.34
N GLU A 287 12.78 -0.17 -5.73
CA GLU A 287 12.85 -0.02 -4.28
C GLU A 287 12.92 1.44 -3.82
N THR A 288 12.53 1.69 -2.59
CA THR A 288 12.54 3.02 -1.97
C THR A 288 13.93 3.35 -1.43
N SER A 289 14.64 4.23 -2.13
CA SER A 289 16.08 4.50 -1.90
C SER A 289 16.43 5.01 -0.50
N ASN A 290 15.47 5.63 0.21
CA ASN A 290 15.65 6.15 1.57
C ASN A 290 14.71 5.50 2.59
N ALA A 291 14.33 4.25 2.38
CA ALA A 291 13.41 3.53 3.26
C ALA A 291 13.92 3.42 4.71
N SER A 292 15.23 3.47 4.94
CA SER A 292 15.82 3.49 6.29
C SER A 292 15.24 4.62 7.16
N SER A 293 14.96 5.79 6.57
CA SER A 293 14.34 6.90 7.31
C SER A 293 12.91 6.57 7.78
N LEU A 294 12.16 5.80 6.99
CA LEU A 294 10.85 5.29 7.41
C LEU A 294 11.01 4.26 8.54
N TYR A 295 11.99 3.35 8.45
CA TYR A 295 12.22 2.34 9.49
C TYR A 295 12.57 2.98 10.83
N ASP A 296 13.39 4.05 10.82
CA ASP A 296 13.74 4.81 12.02
C ASP A 296 12.49 5.44 12.68
N LEU A 297 11.57 5.97 11.90
CA LEU A 297 10.30 6.53 12.40
C LEU A 297 9.36 5.45 12.97
N LEU A 298 9.40 4.25 12.42
CA LEU A 298 8.60 3.11 12.88
C LEU A 298 9.22 2.38 14.08
N GLU A 299 10.44 2.75 14.50
CA GLU A 299 11.10 2.11 15.63
C GLU A 299 10.24 2.18 16.90
N GLY A 300 10.15 1.03 17.57
CA GLY A 300 9.36 0.87 18.80
C GLY A 300 7.89 0.52 18.57
N TYR A 301 7.37 0.51 17.34
CA TYR A 301 6.06 -0.02 16.99
C TYR A 301 6.14 -1.46 16.43
N ASP A 302 5.04 -2.17 16.47
CA ASP A 302 4.83 -3.34 15.62
C ASP A 302 4.23 -2.83 14.30
N ALA A 303 5.00 -2.97 13.21
CA ALA A 303 4.68 -2.31 11.96
C ALA A 303 4.67 -3.28 10.76
N HIS A 304 3.74 -3.06 9.86
CA HIS A 304 3.63 -3.76 8.59
C HIS A 304 3.62 -2.74 7.44
N ILE A 305 4.47 -2.95 6.44
CA ILE A 305 4.52 -2.16 5.22
C ILE A 305 3.84 -2.97 4.11
N PHE A 306 2.99 -2.33 3.32
CA PHE A 306 2.34 -2.92 2.15
C PHE A 306 2.79 -2.20 0.90
N SER A 307 3.20 -2.98 -0.10
CA SER A 307 3.66 -2.48 -1.38
C SER A 307 3.16 -3.32 -2.56
N GLY A 308 3.31 -2.81 -3.76
CA GLY A 308 2.99 -3.46 -5.03
C GLY A 308 4.14 -3.30 -6.02
N HIS A 309 3.88 -2.71 -7.21
CA HIS A 309 4.85 -2.28 -8.20
C HIS A 309 5.58 -3.40 -8.95
N THR A 310 6.01 -4.41 -8.25
CA THR A 310 6.90 -5.45 -8.82
C THR A 310 6.15 -6.54 -9.57
N HIS A 311 4.81 -6.61 -9.43
CA HIS A 311 3.95 -7.65 -10.00
C HIS A 311 4.37 -9.07 -9.60
N TYR A 312 4.90 -9.24 -8.40
CA TYR A 312 5.12 -10.53 -7.77
C TYR A 312 4.82 -10.46 -6.28
N ASN A 313 4.69 -11.61 -5.65
CA ASN A 313 4.43 -11.72 -4.22
C ASN A 313 5.73 -11.95 -3.44
N GLY A 314 5.85 -11.35 -2.28
CA GLY A 314 6.98 -11.58 -1.39
C GLY A 314 6.79 -10.94 -0.03
N ASN A 315 7.32 -11.58 1.00
CA ASN A 315 7.39 -11.02 2.34
C ASN A 315 8.85 -10.79 2.72
N VAL A 316 9.15 -9.63 3.29
CA VAL A 316 10.47 -9.33 3.87
C VAL A 316 10.31 -9.14 5.37
N VAL A 317 10.88 -10.04 6.14
CA VAL A 317 10.90 -9.97 7.60
C VAL A 317 12.19 -9.29 8.04
N PHE A 318 12.15 -7.98 8.33
CA PHE A 318 13.33 -7.23 8.79
C PHE A 318 13.72 -7.61 10.22
N ASN A 319 12.73 -7.77 11.06
CA ASN A 319 12.87 -8.21 12.46
C ASN A 319 11.51 -8.68 13.00
N SER A 320 11.45 -8.99 14.30
CA SER A 320 10.21 -9.46 14.94
C SER A 320 9.07 -8.43 14.97
N ARG A 321 9.32 -7.17 14.65
CA ARG A 321 8.37 -6.05 14.76
C ARG A 321 8.14 -5.32 13.44
N LEU A 322 8.92 -5.58 12.39
CA LEU A 322 8.79 -4.94 11.09
C LEU A 322 8.79 -5.97 9.99
N ILE A 323 7.69 -6.03 9.26
CA ILE A 323 7.49 -6.93 8.12
C ILE A 323 6.97 -6.11 6.93
N GLU A 324 7.50 -6.35 5.75
CA GLU A 324 6.93 -5.84 4.50
C GLU A 324 6.24 -6.97 3.74
N HIS A 325 5.07 -6.66 3.20
CA HIS A 325 4.25 -7.50 2.34
C HIS A 325 4.18 -6.86 0.96
N ASN A 326 4.97 -7.35 0.02
CA ASN A 326 4.82 -7.00 -1.37
C ASN A 326 3.71 -7.87 -1.97
N THR A 327 2.57 -7.26 -2.34
CA THR A 327 1.43 -8.00 -2.85
C THR A 327 1.53 -8.20 -4.36
N ALA A 328 1.10 -9.36 -4.84
CA ALA A 328 1.04 -9.64 -6.27
C ALA A 328 0.01 -8.73 -6.97
N ALA A 329 0.21 -8.50 -8.26
CA ALA A 329 -0.62 -7.63 -9.06
C ALA A 329 -2.03 -8.20 -9.29
N VAL A 330 -3.05 -7.35 -9.11
CA VAL A 330 -4.44 -7.70 -9.46
C VAL A 330 -4.57 -7.99 -10.95
N CYS A 331 -3.85 -7.25 -11.79
CA CYS A 331 -3.88 -7.44 -13.26
C CYS A 331 -3.16 -8.70 -13.76
N GLY A 332 -2.41 -9.42 -12.90
CA GLY A 332 -1.59 -10.55 -13.31
C GLY A 332 -0.63 -10.17 -14.45
N THR A 333 -0.71 -10.86 -15.60
CA THR A 333 0.02 -10.47 -16.81
C THR A 333 -0.77 -9.44 -17.62
N PHE A 334 -1.13 -8.32 -17.00
CA PHE A 334 -1.86 -7.19 -17.60
C PHE A 334 -3.19 -7.60 -18.23
N TRP A 335 -4.03 -8.31 -17.46
CA TRP A 335 -5.36 -8.78 -17.83
C TRP A 335 -5.40 -9.80 -18.99
N LYS A 336 -4.25 -10.39 -19.35
CA LYS A 336 -4.16 -11.47 -20.35
C LYS A 336 -4.23 -12.86 -19.72
N ALA A 337 -3.54 -13.06 -18.60
CA ALA A 337 -3.64 -14.27 -17.78
C ALA A 337 -3.70 -13.87 -16.31
N ASP A 338 -4.44 -14.65 -15.52
CA ASP A 338 -4.69 -14.40 -14.11
C ASP A 338 -3.54 -14.95 -13.23
N ILE A 339 -2.30 -14.66 -13.64
CA ILE A 339 -1.06 -15.10 -12.99
C ILE A 339 0.00 -14.01 -13.13
N CYS A 340 0.81 -13.83 -12.11
CA CYS A 340 1.97 -12.95 -12.08
C CYS A 340 3.23 -13.65 -12.59
N THR A 341 4.30 -12.89 -12.78
CA THR A 341 5.56 -13.38 -13.38
C THR A 341 6.33 -14.36 -12.50
N ASP A 342 6.03 -14.41 -11.21
CA ASP A 342 6.54 -15.35 -10.20
C ASP A 342 5.65 -16.60 -10.01
N GLY A 343 4.54 -16.68 -10.74
CA GLY A 343 3.57 -17.79 -10.62
C GLY A 343 2.48 -17.57 -9.59
N THR A 344 2.50 -16.47 -8.83
CA THR A 344 1.40 -16.12 -7.92
C THR A 344 0.16 -15.77 -8.73
N PRO A 345 -1.02 -16.34 -8.43
CA PRO A 345 -2.25 -15.96 -9.12
C PRO A 345 -2.60 -14.49 -8.88
N SER A 346 -3.30 -13.86 -9.82
CA SER A 346 -4.00 -12.58 -9.56
C SER A 346 -4.80 -12.65 -8.28
N GLY A 347 -4.74 -11.61 -7.43
CA GLY A 347 -5.44 -11.65 -6.15
C GLY A 347 -5.10 -10.48 -5.25
N CYS A 348 -5.27 -10.69 -3.95
CA CYS A 348 -5.05 -9.68 -2.92
C CYS A 348 -4.64 -10.32 -1.58
N GLY A 349 -3.99 -9.53 -0.74
CA GLY A 349 -3.80 -9.87 0.67
C GLY A 349 -5.09 -9.63 1.47
N VAL A 350 -5.40 -10.49 2.40
CA VAL A 350 -6.50 -10.34 3.37
C VAL A 350 -5.91 -10.35 4.76
N TYR A 351 -6.14 -9.29 5.50
CA TYR A 351 -5.58 -9.06 6.84
C TYR A 351 -6.71 -8.94 7.86
N GLU A 352 -6.64 -9.71 8.92
CA GLU A 352 -7.62 -9.70 10.01
C GLU A 352 -6.92 -9.21 11.28
N VAL A 353 -7.40 -8.09 11.82
CA VAL A 353 -6.87 -7.46 13.02
C VAL A 353 -7.81 -7.74 14.20
N GLU A 354 -7.22 -8.11 15.32
CA GLU A 354 -7.92 -8.24 16.61
C GLU A 354 -7.03 -7.66 17.71
N GLY A 355 -7.40 -6.47 18.19
CA GLY A 355 -6.59 -5.70 19.15
C GLY A 355 -5.21 -5.34 18.60
N ASN A 356 -4.15 -5.94 19.16
CA ASN A 356 -2.75 -5.75 18.74
C ASN A 356 -2.21 -6.92 17.91
N SER A 357 -3.08 -7.80 17.44
CA SER A 357 -2.68 -8.96 16.63
C SER A 357 -3.20 -8.81 15.22
N VAL A 358 -2.41 -9.23 14.25
CA VAL A 358 -2.81 -9.32 12.85
C VAL A 358 -2.48 -10.69 12.30
N THR A 359 -3.43 -11.27 11.57
CA THR A 359 -3.23 -12.49 10.78
C THR A 359 -3.53 -12.19 9.33
N TRP A 360 -2.92 -12.93 8.43
CA TRP A 360 -3.10 -12.70 7.00
C TRP A 360 -3.07 -13.98 6.17
N LYS A 361 -3.66 -13.88 5.00
CA LYS A 361 -3.60 -14.88 3.94
C LYS A 361 -3.72 -14.20 2.57
N TYR A 362 -3.37 -14.92 1.52
CA TYR A 362 -3.59 -14.47 0.16
C TYR A 362 -4.94 -15.00 -0.37
N LYS A 363 -5.69 -14.16 -1.06
CA LYS A 363 -6.92 -14.55 -1.77
C LYS A 363 -6.68 -14.49 -3.27
N SER A 364 -6.41 -15.65 -3.86
CA SER A 364 -6.31 -15.80 -5.31
C SER A 364 -7.68 -15.64 -5.98
N MET A 365 -7.74 -14.89 -7.07
CA MET A 365 -8.96 -14.68 -7.84
C MET A 365 -9.50 -16.01 -8.39
N GLY A 366 -10.80 -16.26 -8.19
CA GLY A 366 -11.48 -17.47 -8.65
C GLY A 366 -11.22 -18.73 -7.81
N TYR A 367 -10.40 -18.65 -6.76
CA TYR A 367 -10.07 -19.78 -5.88
C TYR A 367 -10.56 -19.53 -4.44
N PRO A 368 -10.80 -20.59 -3.66
CA PRO A 368 -11.09 -20.45 -2.24
C PRO A 368 -9.86 -19.90 -1.48
N ASP A 369 -10.08 -19.32 -0.31
CA ASP A 369 -9.01 -18.76 0.54
C ASP A 369 -8.06 -19.83 1.13
N THR A 370 -8.37 -21.09 0.95
CA THR A 370 -7.49 -22.24 1.28
C THR A 370 -6.46 -22.52 0.18
N TYR A 371 -6.55 -21.88 -0.99
CA TYR A 371 -5.61 -22.03 -2.08
C TYR A 371 -4.39 -21.11 -1.87
N GLN A 372 -3.44 -21.59 -1.04
CA GLN A 372 -2.26 -20.82 -0.62
C GLN A 372 -0.97 -21.28 -1.32
N PHE A 373 -1.05 -22.32 -2.15
CA PHE A 373 0.10 -22.81 -2.91
C PHE A 373 -0.37 -23.64 -4.11
N LYS A 374 0.52 -23.86 -5.06
CA LYS A 374 0.34 -24.78 -6.19
C LYS A 374 1.45 -25.81 -6.22
N GLY A 375 1.06 -27.09 -6.24
CA GLY A 375 1.96 -28.22 -6.43
C GLY A 375 2.04 -28.62 -7.90
N TYR A 376 3.24 -28.93 -8.37
CA TYR A 376 3.54 -29.35 -9.73
C TYR A 376 4.16 -30.77 -9.74
N PRO A 377 3.80 -31.60 -10.73
CA PRO A 377 4.34 -32.99 -10.85
C PRO A 377 5.81 -32.94 -11.30
N ILE A 378 6.42 -34.12 -11.25
CA ILE A 378 7.71 -34.34 -11.91
C ILE A 378 7.62 -33.94 -13.40
N ALA A 379 8.77 -33.55 -13.98
CA ALA A 379 8.92 -33.04 -15.34
C ALA A 379 8.21 -31.71 -15.62
N SER A 380 7.72 -31.00 -14.60
CA SER A 380 7.20 -29.63 -14.72
C SER A 380 8.30 -28.57 -14.77
N SER A 381 9.46 -28.83 -14.18
CA SER A 381 10.62 -27.94 -14.20
C SER A 381 11.74 -28.53 -15.08
N GLU A 382 12.27 -27.71 -16.00
CA GLU A 382 13.43 -28.09 -16.81
C GLU A 382 14.70 -28.19 -15.98
N ASP A 383 14.84 -27.34 -14.95
CA ASP A 383 16.01 -27.33 -14.06
C ASP A 383 16.01 -28.51 -13.08
N TYR A 384 14.82 -29.04 -12.74
CA TYR A 384 14.61 -30.14 -11.78
C TYR A 384 13.58 -31.16 -12.30
N PRO A 385 13.89 -31.89 -13.39
CA PRO A 385 12.90 -32.73 -14.07
C PRO A 385 12.45 -33.94 -13.27
N GLU A 386 13.22 -34.35 -12.24
CA GLU A 386 12.88 -35.47 -11.37
C GLU A 386 12.12 -35.06 -10.10
N ASP A 387 11.98 -33.73 -9.87
CA ASP A 387 11.40 -33.24 -8.64
C ASP A 387 9.93 -32.83 -8.84
N ILE A 388 9.16 -32.92 -7.77
CA ILE A 388 7.91 -32.21 -7.59
C ILE A 388 8.24 -30.80 -7.10
N ILE A 389 7.47 -29.82 -7.54
CA ILE A 389 7.65 -28.41 -7.15
C ILE A 389 6.41 -27.95 -6.40
N ALA A 390 6.58 -27.08 -5.39
CA ALA A 390 5.51 -26.30 -4.79
C ALA A 390 5.86 -24.82 -4.88
N ASN A 391 4.94 -24.01 -5.38
CA ASN A 391 5.00 -22.57 -5.31
C ASN A 391 4.06 -22.10 -4.19
N VAL A 392 4.60 -21.47 -3.14
CA VAL A 392 3.88 -21.13 -1.91
C VAL A 392 3.89 -19.59 -1.75
N TRP A 393 2.83 -18.94 -2.19
CA TRP A 393 2.73 -17.47 -2.06
C TRP A 393 2.48 -17.04 -0.62
N ASN A 394 2.81 -15.82 -0.29
CA ASN A 394 2.83 -15.27 1.07
C ASN A 394 3.78 -15.99 2.05
N TRP A 395 4.71 -16.78 1.52
CA TRP A 395 5.65 -17.54 2.33
C TRP A 395 6.59 -16.63 3.13
N ASP A 396 6.94 -17.09 4.32
CA ASP A 396 8.06 -16.61 5.11
C ASP A 396 8.73 -17.77 5.86
N GLU A 397 9.86 -17.52 6.51
CA GLU A 397 10.67 -18.57 7.17
C GLU A 397 9.97 -19.35 8.28
N LEU A 398 8.84 -18.89 8.78
CA LEU A 398 8.03 -19.58 9.79
C LEU A 398 7.06 -20.60 9.18
N TRP A 399 6.91 -20.61 7.86
CA TRP A 399 6.06 -21.58 7.17
C TRP A 399 6.79 -22.90 6.99
N LYS A 400 6.05 -24.00 6.95
CA LYS A 400 6.57 -25.35 6.78
C LYS A 400 5.93 -26.03 5.59
N VAL A 401 6.75 -26.55 4.67
CA VAL A 401 6.31 -27.26 3.47
C VAL A 401 6.76 -28.72 3.56
N GLU A 402 5.80 -29.64 3.72
CA GLU A 402 6.00 -31.07 3.92
C GLU A 402 5.38 -31.86 2.77
N TRP A 403 5.87 -33.07 2.53
CA TRP A 403 5.33 -33.91 1.49
C TRP A 403 5.20 -35.38 1.90
N TYR A 404 4.33 -36.09 1.20
CA TYR A 404 3.96 -37.46 1.48
C TYR A 404 3.90 -38.28 0.17
N GLU A 405 4.38 -39.53 0.19
CA GLU A 405 4.19 -40.54 -0.86
C GLU A 405 3.22 -41.61 -0.37
N ASN A 406 2.14 -41.84 -1.11
CA ASN A 406 1.13 -42.87 -0.76
C ASN A 406 0.69 -42.78 0.71
N GLY A 407 0.57 -41.56 1.25
CA GLY A 407 0.21 -41.26 2.64
C GLY A 407 1.34 -41.43 3.66
N LYS A 408 2.54 -41.84 3.25
CA LYS A 408 3.73 -41.90 4.13
C LYS A 408 4.45 -40.56 4.13
N TYR A 409 4.73 -40.02 5.32
CA TYR A 409 5.53 -38.81 5.50
C TYR A 409 6.96 -39.02 4.98
N MET A 410 7.42 -38.14 4.09
CA MET A 410 8.72 -38.21 3.46
C MET A 410 9.70 -37.13 3.95
N GLY A 411 9.19 -36.05 4.58
CA GLY A 411 10.03 -34.99 5.12
C GLY A 411 9.57 -33.61 4.71
N VAL A 412 10.43 -32.62 4.96
CA VAL A 412 10.26 -31.23 4.53
C VAL A 412 10.82 -31.08 3.12
N MET A 413 10.14 -30.33 2.26
CA MET A 413 10.63 -29.99 0.93
C MET A 413 11.80 -29.02 1.01
N ASN A 414 12.73 -29.11 0.06
CA ASN A 414 13.89 -28.22 -0.02
C ASN A 414 13.46 -26.86 -0.62
N HIS A 415 13.69 -25.79 0.13
CA HIS A 415 13.50 -24.42 -0.33
C HIS A 415 14.56 -24.06 -1.38
N PHE A 416 14.18 -23.34 -2.45
CA PHE A 416 15.10 -22.91 -3.49
C PHE A 416 14.57 -21.70 -4.25
N GLU A 417 15.47 -20.93 -4.84
CA GLU A 417 15.14 -19.87 -5.78
C GLU A 417 15.10 -20.43 -7.22
N GLY A 418 14.02 -20.14 -7.94
CA GLY A 418 13.83 -20.65 -9.30
C GLY A 418 12.66 -20.01 -10.02
N TYR A 419 12.30 -20.57 -11.17
CA TYR A 419 11.14 -20.15 -11.95
C TYR A 419 9.93 -21.04 -11.63
N ASP A 420 8.77 -20.41 -11.48
CA ASP A 420 7.51 -21.13 -11.43
C ASP A 420 7.25 -21.82 -12.78
N PRO A 421 6.88 -23.12 -12.80
CA PRO A 421 6.66 -23.86 -14.04
C PRO A 421 5.59 -23.28 -14.95
N GLU A 422 4.47 -22.80 -14.39
CA GLU A 422 3.36 -22.23 -15.17
C GLU A 422 3.68 -20.82 -15.66
N ALA A 423 4.26 -19.98 -14.80
CA ALA A 423 4.70 -18.63 -15.21
C ALA A 423 5.73 -18.71 -16.35
N LYS A 424 6.63 -19.71 -16.31
CA LYS A 424 7.60 -19.92 -17.39
C LYS A 424 6.91 -20.23 -18.73
N ILE A 425 5.87 -21.05 -18.73
CA ILE A 425 5.09 -21.36 -19.93
C ILE A 425 4.30 -20.14 -20.40
N ILE A 426 3.55 -19.48 -19.51
CA ILE A 426 2.66 -18.38 -19.85
C ILE A 426 3.45 -17.15 -20.32
N CYS A 427 4.48 -16.75 -19.58
CA CYS A 427 5.27 -15.58 -19.93
C CYS A 427 6.17 -15.78 -21.15
N SER A 428 6.41 -17.03 -21.57
CA SER A 428 7.14 -17.33 -22.82
C SER A 428 6.24 -17.33 -24.04
N ASP A 429 4.93 -17.42 -23.88
CA ASP A 429 3.95 -17.39 -24.96
C ASP A 429 3.45 -15.96 -25.22
N ARG A 430 3.88 -15.39 -26.35
CA ARG A 430 3.56 -14.00 -26.74
C ARG A 430 2.06 -13.76 -26.98
N GLU A 431 1.26 -14.79 -27.20
CA GLU A 431 -0.20 -14.66 -27.30
C GLU A 431 -0.89 -14.56 -25.94
N ARG A 432 -0.22 -15.01 -24.88
CA ARG A 432 -0.72 -15.03 -23.49
C ARG A 432 -0.26 -13.85 -22.63
N VAL A 433 0.59 -12.99 -23.14
CA VAL A 433 1.04 -11.77 -22.43
C VAL A 433 0.67 -10.52 -23.24
N GLU A 434 0.47 -9.39 -22.55
CA GLU A 434 0.09 -8.13 -23.19
C GLU A 434 1.31 -7.43 -23.83
N TYR A 435 2.49 -7.56 -23.22
CA TYR A 435 3.69 -6.84 -23.62
C TYR A 435 4.88 -7.79 -23.83
N ASP A 436 5.69 -7.51 -24.84
CA ASP A 436 6.86 -8.35 -25.22
C ASP A 436 7.96 -8.38 -24.15
N TRP A 437 7.99 -7.42 -23.24
CA TRP A 437 8.97 -7.36 -22.15
C TRP A 437 8.60 -8.25 -20.96
N ILE A 438 7.37 -8.76 -20.87
CA ILE A 438 6.95 -9.67 -19.82
C ILE A 438 7.71 -10.99 -19.94
N THR A 439 8.44 -11.33 -18.91
CA THR A 439 9.21 -12.58 -18.79
C THR A 439 9.01 -13.18 -17.40
N PRO A 440 9.12 -14.51 -17.25
CA PRO A 440 9.07 -15.09 -15.92
C PRO A 440 10.26 -14.61 -15.10
N ILE A 441 10.04 -14.41 -13.80
CA ILE A 441 11.11 -14.04 -12.86
C ILE A 441 11.42 -15.21 -11.95
N LYS A 442 12.62 -15.22 -11.39
CA LYS A 442 12.95 -16.11 -10.29
C LYS A 442 12.30 -15.61 -9.01
N THR A 443 11.77 -16.56 -8.25
CA THR A 443 11.18 -16.30 -6.95
C THR A 443 11.77 -17.23 -5.89
N ASP A 444 11.79 -16.80 -4.65
CA ASP A 444 12.32 -17.53 -3.50
C ASP A 444 11.24 -18.31 -2.72
N HIS A 445 9.99 -18.28 -3.15
CA HIS A 445 8.93 -19.04 -2.47
C HIS A 445 8.63 -20.40 -3.13
N LEU A 446 9.66 -21.02 -3.72
CA LEU A 446 9.61 -22.35 -4.33
C LEU A 446 10.23 -23.43 -3.44
N PHE A 447 9.61 -24.61 -3.50
CA PHE A 447 10.04 -25.80 -2.77
C PHE A 447 10.08 -27.02 -3.70
N ARG A 448 11.02 -27.93 -3.47
CA ARG A 448 11.17 -29.14 -4.28
C ARG A 448 11.49 -30.38 -3.46
N ALA A 449 11.10 -31.54 -3.98
CA ALA A 449 11.45 -32.82 -3.43
C ALA A 449 11.48 -33.88 -4.53
N THR A 450 12.34 -34.91 -4.42
CA THR A 450 12.48 -35.95 -5.38
C THR A 450 11.70 -37.20 -4.91
N PRO A 451 10.60 -37.61 -5.57
CA PRO A 451 9.87 -38.80 -5.25
C PRO A 451 10.73 -40.07 -5.42
N ILE A 452 10.55 -41.04 -4.54
CA ILE A 452 11.20 -42.38 -4.65
C ILE A 452 10.47 -43.20 -5.72
N ASP A 453 9.14 -43.19 -5.68
CA ASP A 453 8.31 -43.81 -6.70
C ASP A 453 7.62 -42.73 -7.56
N LYS A 454 7.99 -42.70 -8.85
CA LYS A 454 7.45 -41.75 -9.82
C LYS A 454 5.95 -41.90 -10.08
N ASN A 455 5.36 -43.04 -9.67
CA ASN A 455 3.92 -43.30 -9.81
C ASN A 455 3.17 -43.17 -8.48
N ALA A 456 3.84 -42.70 -7.42
CA ALA A 456 3.20 -42.53 -6.13
C ALA A 456 2.15 -41.41 -6.15
N ILE A 457 1.13 -41.54 -5.33
CA ILE A 457 0.24 -40.44 -5.02
C ILE A 457 0.98 -39.46 -4.10
N ILE A 458 1.31 -38.27 -4.61
CA ILE A 458 1.99 -37.24 -3.86
C ILE A 458 0.96 -36.32 -3.22
N GLU A 459 1.12 -36.05 -1.93
CA GLU A 459 0.41 -35.00 -1.23
C GLU A 459 1.43 -33.99 -0.67
N ILE A 460 1.24 -32.71 -0.96
CA ILE A 460 1.99 -31.60 -0.35
C ILE A 460 1.12 -31.01 0.75
N LYS A 461 1.74 -30.76 1.89
CA LYS A 461 1.12 -30.11 3.05
C LYS A 461 1.92 -28.87 3.41
N VAL A 462 1.26 -27.72 3.39
CA VAL A 462 1.81 -26.43 3.80
C VAL A 462 1.17 -26.02 5.12
N THR A 463 1.98 -25.60 6.08
CA THR A 463 1.51 -25.04 7.35
C THR A 463 2.03 -23.60 7.42
N ASP A 464 1.13 -22.63 7.53
CA ASP A 464 1.51 -21.23 7.63
C ASP A 464 2.00 -20.85 9.04
N ARG A 465 2.47 -19.62 9.22
CA ARG A 465 2.97 -19.12 10.49
C ARG A 465 1.92 -19.07 11.61
N PHE A 466 0.63 -19.10 11.26
CA PHE A 466 -0.50 -19.10 12.20
C PHE A 466 -0.99 -20.51 12.55
N GLY A 467 -0.39 -21.56 11.95
CA GLY A 467 -0.73 -22.95 12.16
C GLY A 467 -1.87 -23.47 11.26
N ASN A 468 -2.35 -22.67 10.29
CA ASN A 468 -3.32 -23.15 9.31
C ASN A 468 -2.65 -24.16 8.37
N ILE A 469 -3.41 -25.19 8.00
CA ILE A 469 -2.91 -26.30 7.18
C ILE A 469 -3.62 -26.30 5.84
N TYR A 470 -2.83 -26.32 4.77
CA TYR A 470 -3.25 -26.40 3.38
C TYR A 470 -2.70 -27.68 2.76
N LYS A 471 -3.51 -28.37 1.97
CA LYS A 471 -3.11 -29.66 1.37
C LYS A 471 -3.52 -29.72 -0.08
N GLN A 472 -2.64 -30.26 -0.90
CA GLN A 472 -2.90 -30.54 -2.30
C GLN A 472 -2.31 -31.90 -2.71
N LYS A 473 -3.11 -32.69 -3.42
CA LYS A 473 -2.58 -33.85 -4.15
C LYS A 473 -2.04 -33.36 -5.49
N VAL A 474 -0.80 -33.75 -5.77
CA VAL A 474 -0.17 -33.44 -7.05
C VAL A 474 -0.56 -34.54 -8.04
N SER A 475 -1.18 -34.15 -9.16
CA SER A 475 -1.47 -35.10 -10.25
C SER A 475 -0.16 -35.54 -10.90
N THR A 476 -0.06 -36.83 -11.22
CA THR A 476 1.05 -37.38 -12.01
C THR A 476 0.81 -37.24 -13.51
N ASP A 477 -0.38 -36.77 -13.92
CA ASP A 477 -0.68 -36.51 -15.32
C ASP A 477 0.27 -35.41 -15.84
N LYS A 478 0.88 -35.66 -17.01
CA LYS A 478 1.85 -34.74 -17.62
C LYS A 478 1.23 -33.35 -17.78
N TYR A 479 1.96 -32.36 -17.36
CA TYR A 479 1.68 -30.94 -17.55
C TYR A 479 1.69 -30.57 -19.03
#